data_5227d290e35accc6487fb8e54d46c30c
#
_entry.id   5227d290e35accc6487fb8e54d46c30c
#
_cell.length_a   1.000
_cell.length_b   1.000
_cell.length_c   1.000
_cell.angle_alpha   90.00
_cell.angle_beta   90.00
_cell.angle_gamma   90.00
#
_symmetry.space_group_name_H-M   'P 1'
#
loop_
_entity.id
_entity.type
_entity.pdbx_description
1 polymer ?
#
loop_
_entity_poly.entity_id
_entity_poly.type
_entity_poly.pdbx_seq_one_letter_code
_entity_poly.pdbx_strand_id
1 'polypeptide(L)'
;MSAEKEDIRRLSLLLFMVAVLAFFAVLSVSQGAAKIDLQTIIQAFYGDGQSTTDQIIRNIRLPRTVTGMFVGINLALSGAVLQAVMKNPLADPHIIGVSSGAGLAGIAVMLVFPAYTSFIVPAAFCGAMAAAGLVYALAWKNGIRPVRLILAGVAVSALLGACISGLLIFYSDRVHGALMWMVGGLSAKSWVDVSLIWPYSLAGFLAAVGGAYYLNILQLGDDTAKGLGLNTELTRVVFTALAAVLAASAVSVAGLLGFVGLIVPHVARLIIGTDYRYLMPASALLGAMLVTLSDTLARLLLAPMELPVGVIMAFWGAPFFLFLLRRDV
;
A
#
# COMPACT_ATOMS: atom_id res chain seq x y z
N MET A 1 -10.35 33.70 0.78
CA MET A 1 -9.41 33.34 1.88
C MET A 1 -8.02 33.56 1.32
N SER A 2 -7.09 34.25 2.00
CA SER A 2 -5.74 34.45 1.45
C SER A 2 -5.03 33.07 1.31
N ALA A 3 -4.17 32.90 0.29
CA ALA A 3 -3.41 31.66 0.06
C ALA A 3 -2.68 31.21 1.32
N GLU A 4 -2.12 32.13 2.05
CA GLU A 4 -1.42 31.88 3.33
C GLU A 4 -2.34 31.21 4.40
N LYS A 5 -3.58 31.65 4.53
CA LYS A 5 -4.55 31.04 5.47
C LYS A 5 -4.90 29.60 5.07
N GLU A 6 -4.93 29.32 3.77
CA GLU A 6 -5.19 27.99 3.28
C GLU A 6 -4.01 27.03 3.52
N ASP A 7 -2.79 27.51 3.33
CA ASP A 7 -1.58 26.74 3.61
C ASP A 7 -1.43 26.44 5.13
N ILE A 8 -1.72 27.42 5.99
CA ILE A 8 -1.74 27.22 7.45
C ILE A 8 -2.79 26.17 7.84
N ARG A 9 -3.99 26.23 7.26
CA ARG A 9 -5.04 25.21 7.50
C ARG A 9 -4.57 23.82 7.09
N ARG A 10 -3.97 23.67 5.90
CA ARG A 10 -3.46 22.39 5.40
C ARG A 10 -2.37 21.82 6.29
N LEU A 11 -1.44 22.68 6.74
CA LEU A 11 -0.38 22.28 7.64
C LEU A 11 -0.92 21.83 9.01
N SER A 12 -1.89 22.58 9.56
CA SER A 12 -2.54 22.18 10.83
C SER A 12 -3.29 20.85 10.72
N LEU A 13 -3.94 20.58 9.57
CA LEU A 13 -4.55 19.28 9.30
C LEU A 13 -3.52 18.15 9.24
N LEU A 14 -2.38 18.36 8.60
CA LEU A 14 -1.30 17.35 8.58
C LEU A 14 -0.77 17.07 9.99
N LEU A 15 -0.55 18.10 10.80
CA LEU A 15 -0.14 17.92 12.20
C LEU A 15 -1.20 17.17 13.04
N PHE A 16 -2.47 17.47 12.81
CA PHE A 16 -3.57 16.74 13.44
C PHE A 16 -3.57 15.25 13.00
N MET A 17 -3.36 14.98 11.70
CA MET A 17 -3.24 13.60 11.20
C MET A 17 -2.07 12.85 11.84
N VAL A 18 -0.93 13.50 12.08
CA VAL A 18 0.19 12.87 12.81
C VAL A 18 -0.23 12.47 14.23
N ALA A 19 -0.94 13.34 14.95
CA ALA A 19 -1.43 13.04 16.30
C ALA A 19 -2.44 11.86 16.28
N VAL A 20 -3.34 11.82 15.30
CA VAL A 20 -4.30 10.72 15.12
C VAL A 20 -3.57 9.41 14.77
N LEU A 21 -2.54 9.45 13.92
CA LEU A 21 -1.72 8.27 13.61
C LEU A 21 -1.02 7.75 14.86
N ALA A 22 -0.43 8.63 15.68
CA ALA A 22 0.18 8.25 16.96
C ALA A 22 -0.85 7.59 17.90
N PHE A 23 -2.06 8.12 17.98
CA PHE A 23 -3.15 7.51 18.73
C PHE A 23 -3.48 6.09 18.22
N PHE A 24 -3.63 5.88 16.89
CA PHE A 24 -3.89 4.57 16.33
C PHE A 24 -2.71 3.60 16.52
N ALA A 25 -1.48 4.09 16.51
CA ALA A 25 -0.31 3.29 16.81
C ALA A 25 -0.35 2.74 18.25
N VAL A 26 -0.61 3.61 19.21
CA VAL A 26 -0.76 3.23 20.61
C VAL A 26 -1.93 2.27 20.79
N LEU A 27 -3.07 2.54 20.16
CA LEU A 27 -4.24 1.67 20.17
C LEU A 27 -3.91 0.29 19.60
N SER A 28 -3.20 0.22 18.49
CA SER A 28 -2.79 -1.04 17.85
C SER A 28 -1.88 -1.88 18.75
N VAL A 29 -0.96 -1.23 19.48
CA VAL A 29 -0.06 -1.92 20.40
C VAL A 29 -0.79 -2.34 21.68
N SER A 30 -1.75 -1.53 22.18
CA SER A 30 -2.49 -1.83 23.42
C SER A 30 -3.51 -2.96 23.25
N GLN A 31 -4.14 -3.07 22.07
CA GLN A 31 -5.22 -4.03 21.83
C GLN A 31 -4.69 -5.33 21.20
N GLY A 32 -5.33 -6.46 21.55
CA GLY A 32 -4.99 -7.79 21.06
C GLY A 32 -5.59 -8.86 21.97
N ALA A 33 -5.17 -10.12 21.85
CA ALA A 33 -5.65 -11.24 22.68
C ALA A 33 -5.50 -10.96 24.19
N ALA A 34 -4.41 -10.29 24.60
CA ALA A 34 -4.24 -9.71 25.93
C ALA A 34 -4.31 -8.19 25.82
N LYS A 35 -5.14 -7.55 26.64
CA LYS A 35 -5.17 -6.09 26.74
C LYS A 35 -3.96 -5.63 27.57
N ILE A 36 -3.23 -4.64 27.03
CA ILE A 36 -2.06 -4.06 27.68
C ILE A 36 -2.36 -2.59 27.91
N ASP A 37 -2.21 -2.13 29.14
CA ASP A 37 -2.44 -0.74 29.49
C ASP A 37 -1.28 0.17 29.04
N LEU A 38 -1.55 1.46 28.93
CA LEU A 38 -0.59 2.45 28.43
C LEU A 38 0.66 2.52 29.32
N GLN A 39 0.51 2.38 30.63
CA GLN A 39 1.63 2.42 31.57
C GLN A 39 2.62 1.27 31.30
N THR A 40 2.11 0.07 31.09
CA THR A 40 2.91 -1.11 30.72
C THR A 40 3.61 -0.93 29.37
N ILE A 41 2.94 -0.31 28.39
CA ILE A 41 3.57 0.01 27.09
C ILE A 41 4.75 0.96 27.30
N ILE A 42 4.57 2.02 28.08
CA ILE A 42 5.66 2.97 28.38
C ILE A 42 6.79 2.28 29.12
N GLN A 43 6.48 1.47 30.14
CA GLN A 43 7.48 0.71 30.89
C GLN A 43 8.26 -0.27 30.01
N ALA A 44 7.61 -0.90 29.03
CA ALA A 44 8.27 -1.78 28.09
C ALA A 44 9.37 -1.07 27.25
N PHE A 45 9.29 0.24 27.01
CA PHE A 45 10.36 1.00 26.34
C PHE A 45 11.57 1.29 27.22
N TYR A 46 11.36 1.48 28.53
CA TYR A 46 12.41 1.85 29.49
C TYR A 46 12.90 0.68 30.35
N GLY A 47 12.15 -0.43 30.40
CA GLY A 47 12.46 -1.62 31.18
C GLY A 47 13.52 -2.52 30.56
N ASP A 48 13.97 -3.51 31.32
CA ASP A 48 15.02 -4.47 30.93
C ASP A 48 14.59 -5.45 29.81
N GLY A 49 13.35 -5.36 29.34
CA GLY A 49 12.83 -6.19 28.24
C GLY A 49 12.67 -7.69 28.56
N GLN A 50 12.74 -8.06 29.85
CA GLN A 50 12.76 -9.46 30.28
C GLN A 50 11.36 -10.01 30.58
N SER A 51 10.35 -9.16 30.80
CA SER A 51 9.00 -9.65 31.04
C SER A 51 8.38 -10.22 29.76
N THR A 52 7.50 -11.21 29.89
CA THR A 52 6.76 -11.78 28.76
C THR A 52 5.97 -10.68 28.02
N THR A 53 5.44 -9.73 28.76
CA THR A 53 4.67 -8.59 28.20
C THR A 53 5.57 -7.69 27.36
N ASP A 54 6.79 -7.39 27.82
CA ASP A 54 7.76 -6.58 27.08
C ASP A 54 8.16 -7.27 25.76
N GLN A 55 8.37 -8.58 25.81
CA GLN A 55 8.66 -9.41 24.63
C GLN A 55 7.52 -9.35 23.61
N ILE A 56 6.28 -9.46 24.06
CA ILE A 56 5.09 -9.35 23.20
C ILE A 56 5.02 -7.96 22.55
N ILE A 57 5.24 -6.90 23.34
CA ILE A 57 5.22 -5.53 22.81
C ILE A 57 6.33 -5.33 21.78
N ARG A 58 7.58 -5.60 22.17
CA ARG A 58 8.76 -5.26 21.37
C ARG A 58 8.92 -6.14 20.13
N ASN A 59 8.61 -7.45 20.21
CA ASN A 59 8.93 -8.41 19.17
C ASN A 59 7.73 -8.86 18.33
N ILE A 60 6.49 -8.60 18.78
CA ILE A 60 5.28 -9.01 18.07
C ILE A 60 4.45 -7.79 17.66
N ARG A 61 4.02 -6.96 18.63
CA ARG A 61 3.04 -5.90 18.35
C ARG A 61 3.64 -4.69 17.65
N LEU A 62 4.79 -4.23 18.09
CA LEU A 62 5.47 -3.07 17.51
C LEU A 62 5.87 -3.33 16.04
N PRO A 63 6.61 -4.40 15.69
CA PRO A 63 6.99 -4.62 14.31
C PRO A 63 5.78 -4.83 13.40
N ARG A 64 4.71 -5.50 13.88
CA ARG A 64 3.45 -5.63 13.14
C ARG A 64 2.80 -4.28 12.85
N THR A 65 2.68 -3.42 13.86
CA THR A 65 2.08 -2.07 13.72
C THR A 65 2.91 -1.20 12.77
N VAL A 66 4.23 -1.19 12.93
CA VAL A 66 5.15 -0.41 12.07
C VAL A 66 5.13 -0.93 10.64
N THR A 67 5.14 -2.25 10.43
CA THR A 67 4.99 -2.85 9.09
C THR A 67 3.66 -2.43 8.45
N GLY A 68 2.56 -2.48 9.20
CA GLY A 68 1.24 -2.04 8.73
C GLY A 68 1.21 -0.58 8.30
N MET A 69 1.88 0.31 9.05
CA MET A 69 2.04 1.71 8.68
C MET A 69 2.78 1.87 7.35
N PHE A 70 3.94 1.22 7.18
CA PHE A 70 4.72 1.31 5.95
C PHE A 70 3.96 0.72 4.74
N VAL A 71 3.26 -0.39 4.92
CA VAL A 71 2.40 -0.97 3.88
C VAL A 71 1.32 0.03 3.46
N GLY A 72 0.66 0.67 4.44
CA GLY A 72 -0.36 1.68 4.19
C GLY A 72 0.20 2.91 3.47
N ILE A 73 1.36 3.43 3.91
CA ILE A 73 2.07 4.54 3.25
C ILE A 73 2.35 4.19 1.79
N ASN A 74 2.96 3.04 1.53
CA ASN A 74 3.41 2.66 0.19
C ASN A 74 2.25 2.45 -0.77
N LEU A 75 1.19 1.76 -0.35
CA LEU A 75 0.00 1.56 -1.19
C LEU A 75 -0.74 2.87 -1.46
N ALA A 76 -0.90 3.73 -0.45
CA ALA A 76 -1.55 5.02 -0.60
C ALA A 76 -0.78 5.96 -1.54
N LEU A 77 0.53 6.05 -1.38
CA LEU A 77 1.39 6.86 -2.26
C LEU A 77 1.39 6.31 -3.69
N SER A 78 1.52 4.98 -3.84
CA SER A 78 1.44 4.33 -5.15
C SER A 78 0.12 4.66 -5.85
N GLY A 79 -1.00 4.55 -5.13
CA GLY A 79 -2.32 4.91 -5.66
C GLY A 79 -2.41 6.38 -6.04
N ALA A 80 -1.98 7.30 -5.18
CA ALA A 80 -2.01 8.74 -5.44
C ALA A 80 -1.20 9.12 -6.70
N VAL A 81 -0.01 8.51 -6.84
CA VAL A 81 0.85 8.71 -8.01
C VAL A 81 0.19 8.16 -9.29
N LEU A 82 -0.35 6.92 -9.25
CA LEU A 82 -1.01 6.34 -10.42
C LEU A 82 -2.26 7.11 -10.83
N GLN A 83 -3.06 7.56 -9.86
CA GLN A 83 -4.21 8.43 -10.14
C GLN A 83 -3.80 9.73 -10.84
N ALA A 84 -2.65 10.30 -10.46
CA ALA A 84 -2.08 11.47 -11.13
C ALA A 84 -1.63 11.16 -12.57
N VAL A 85 -0.83 10.11 -12.73
CA VAL A 85 -0.24 9.72 -14.04
C VAL A 85 -1.31 9.31 -15.03
N MET A 86 -2.32 8.57 -14.58
CA MET A 86 -3.42 8.09 -15.41
C MET A 86 -4.55 9.13 -15.57
N LYS A 87 -4.52 10.24 -14.82
CA LYS A 87 -5.60 11.23 -14.75
C LYS A 87 -6.96 10.56 -14.49
N ASN A 88 -6.93 9.54 -13.64
CA ASN A 88 -8.09 8.74 -13.30
C ASN A 88 -8.13 8.52 -11.77
N PRO A 89 -9.14 9.04 -11.06
CA PRO A 89 -9.26 8.89 -9.62
C PRO A 89 -9.50 7.42 -9.18
N LEU A 90 -9.86 6.54 -10.10
CA LEU A 90 -10.09 5.12 -9.86
C LEU A 90 -8.85 4.25 -10.17
N ALA A 91 -7.71 4.86 -10.51
CA ALA A 91 -6.48 4.10 -10.72
C ALA A 91 -5.95 3.54 -9.38
N ASP A 92 -5.55 2.26 -9.44
CA ASP A 92 -5.03 1.49 -8.31
C ASP A 92 -3.79 0.70 -8.75
N PRO A 93 -2.83 0.42 -7.86
CA PRO A 93 -1.64 -0.38 -8.19
C PRO A 93 -1.92 -1.75 -8.80
N HIS A 94 -3.08 -2.35 -8.52
CA HIS A 94 -3.47 -3.63 -9.12
C HIS A 94 -3.56 -3.57 -10.65
N ILE A 95 -3.91 -2.41 -11.21
CA ILE A 95 -4.09 -2.21 -12.66
C ILE A 95 -2.79 -2.45 -13.44
N ILE A 96 -1.64 -2.18 -12.86
CA ILE A 96 -0.34 -2.37 -13.51
C ILE A 96 0.26 -3.77 -13.29
N GLY A 97 -0.53 -4.74 -12.81
CA GLY A 97 -0.14 -6.14 -12.67
C GLY A 97 0.78 -6.46 -11.50
N VAL A 98 1.13 -5.49 -10.65
CA VAL A 98 2.04 -5.66 -9.49
C VAL A 98 1.57 -6.79 -8.59
N SER A 99 0.30 -6.81 -8.23
CA SER A 99 -0.26 -7.81 -7.33
C SER A 99 -0.25 -9.22 -7.93
N SER A 100 -0.61 -9.36 -9.20
CA SER A 100 -0.61 -10.65 -9.89
C SER A 100 0.81 -11.20 -10.05
N GLY A 101 1.78 -10.34 -10.35
CA GLY A 101 3.19 -10.72 -10.43
C GLY A 101 3.77 -11.14 -9.08
N ALA A 102 3.51 -10.35 -8.04
CA ALA A 102 3.88 -10.70 -6.66
C ALA A 102 3.22 -12.02 -6.26
N GLY A 103 1.92 -12.18 -6.56
CA GLY A 103 1.14 -13.37 -6.30
C GLY A 103 1.76 -14.61 -6.90
N LEU A 104 2.02 -14.60 -8.20
CA LEU A 104 2.60 -15.75 -8.87
C LEU A 104 3.97 -16.13 -8.30
N ALA A 105 4.88 -15.16 -8.15
CA ALA A 105 6.23 -15.45 -7.68
C ALA A 105 6.27 -15.89 -6.21
N GLY A 106 5.52 -15.21 -5.32
CA GLY A 106 5.44 -15.57 -3.91
C GLY A 106 4.80 -16.94 -3.68
N ILE A 107 3.68 -17.22 -4.37
CA ILE A 107 2.98 -18.52 -4.30
C ILE A 107 3.85 -19.63 -4.90
N ALA A 108 4.55 -19.36 -6.00
CA ALA A 108 5.48 -20.35 -6.56
C ALA A 108 6.58 -20.75 -5.55
N VAL A 109 7.16 -19.78 -4.83
CA VAL A 109 8.12 -20.11 -3.76
C VAL A 109 7.46 -20.94 -2.66
N MET A 110 6.27 -20.54 -2.18
CA MET A 110 5.55 -21.23 -1.11
C MET A 110 5.21 -22.68 -1.44
N LEU A 111 4.76 -22.95 -2.67
CA LEU A 111 4.22 -24.26 -3.06
C LEU A 111 5.28 -25.16 -3.69
N VAL A 112 6.12 -24.62 -4.57
CA VAL A 112 7.12 -25.39 -5.32
C VAL A 112 8.43 -25.54 -4.54
N PHE A 113 8.81 -24.51 -3.77
CA PHE A 113 10.08 -24.44 -3.07
C PHE A 113 9.92 -24.19 -1.56
N PRO A 114 9.20 -25.04 -0.79
CA PRO A 114 8.84 -24.78 0.62
C PRO A 114 10.06 -24.68 1.55
N ALA A 115 11.21 -25.20 1.14
CA ALA A 115 12.47 -25.05 1.90
C ALA A 115 13.04 -23.61 1.85
N TYR A 116 12.55 -22.77 0.95
CA TYR A 116 13.09 -21.42 0.67
C TYR A 116 12.12 -20.31 1.07
N THR A 117 11.42 -20.43 2.19
CA THR A 117 10.43 -19.44 2.66
C THR A 117 10.99 -18.04 2.85
N SER A 118 12.27 -17.89 3.18
CA SER A 118 12.97 -16.60 3.27
C SER A 118 13.02 -15.83 1.93
N PHE A 119 12.85 -16.52 0.81
CA PHE A 119 12.84 -15.91 -0.52
C PHE A 119 11.44 -15.47 -0.98
N ILE A 120 10.38 -15.68 -0.19
CA ILE A 120 9.02 -15.28 -0.57
C ILE A 120 8.95 -13.77 -0.84
N VAL A 121 9.47 -12.94 0.08
CA VAL A 121 9.43 -11.48 -0.06
C VAL A 121 10.25 -10.99 -1.25
N PRO A 122 11.54 -11.35 -1.43
CA PRO A 122 12.30 -10.92 -2.59
C PRO A 122 11.73 -11.48 -3.92
N ALA A 123 11.23 -12.73 -3.95
CA ALA A 123 10.60 -13.27 -5.15
C ALA A 123 9.31 -12.53 -5.52
N ALA A 124 8.44 -12.26 -4.54
CA ALA A 124 7.23 -11.50 -4.74
C ALA A 124 7.53 -10.07 -5.25
N PHE A 125 8.54 -9.42 -4.69
CA PHE A 125 8.99 -8.11 -5.16
C PHE A 125 9.47 -8.16 -6.62
N CYS A 126 10.34 -9.11 -6.96
CA CYS A 126 10.84 -9.29 -8.33
C CYS A 126 9.69 -9.63 -9.30
N GLY A 127 8.77 -10.52 -8.91
CA GLY A 127 7.58 -10.86 -9.69
C GLY A 127 6.67 -9.66 -9.94
N ALA A 128 6.46 -8.82 -8.92
CA ALA A 128 5.71 -7.57 -9.03
C ALA A 128 6.34 -6.62 -10.04
N MET A 129 7.65 -6.40 -9.94
CA MET A 129 8.40 -5.51 -10.84
C MET A 129 8.45 -6.05 -12.27
N ALA A 130 8.62 -7.37 -12.43
CA ALA A 130 8.60 -8.01 -13.74
C ALA A 130 7.23 -7.88 -14.43
N ALA A 131 6.13 -8.09 -13.68
CA ALA A 131 4.78 -7.91 -14.21
C ALA A 131 4.50 -6.45 -14.59
N ALA A 132 4.85 -5.49 -13.73
CA ALA A 132 4.71 -4.07 -14.04
C ALA A 132 5.52 -3.66 -15.27
N GLY A 133 6.76 -4.13 -15.38
CA GLY A 133 7.61 -3.92 -16.55
C GLY A 133 7.03 -4.51 -17.83
N LEU A 134 6.48 -5.72 -17.75
CA LEU A 134 5.80 -6.38 -18.87
C LEU A 134 4.55 -5.61 -19.32
N VAL A 135 3.70 -5.21 -18.36
CA VAL A 135 2.50 -4.40 -18.65
C VAL A 135 2.91 -3.09 -19.31
N TYR A 136 3.95 -2.45 -18.79
CA TYR A 136 4.46 -1.20 -19.32
C TYR A 136 5.00 -1.37 -20.75
N ALA A 137 5.81 -2.42 -21.01
CA ALA A 137 6.35 -2.74 -22.33
C ALA A 137 5.26 -3.02 -23.36
N LEU A 138 4.21 -3.78 -22.98
CA LEU A 138 3.07 -4.08 -23.86
C LEU A 138 2.20 -2.85 -24.14
N ALA A 139 2.08 -1.94 -23.17
CA ALA A 139 1.30 -0.71 -23.32
C ALA A 139 2.03 0.36 -24.16
N TRP A 140 3.35 0.23 -24.34
CA TRP A 140 4.15 1.19 -25.05
C TRP A 140 3.91 1.14 -26.57
N LYS A 141 3.43 2.24 -27.13
CA LYS A 141 3.34 2.45 -28.60
C LYS A 141 3.35 3.96 -28.87
N ASN A 142 4.51 4.51 -29.22
CA ASN A 142 4.68 5.96 -29.43
C ASN A 142 4.18 6.79 -28.22
N GLY A 143 4.56 6.38 -27.00
CA GLY A 143 4.10 6.93 -25.74
C GLY A 143 3.03 6.09 -25.05
N ILE A 144 2.82 6.37 -23.76
CA ILE A 144 1.87 5.64 -22.91
C ILE A 144 0.52 6.33 -22.92
N ARG A 145 -0.50 5.55 -23.24
CA ARG A 145 -1.90 5.93 -23.10
C ARG A 145 -2.52 5.17 -21.92
N PRO A 146 -3.24 5.83 -21.00
CA PRO A 146 -3.86 5.18 -19.83
C PRO A 146 -4.69 3.94 -20.17
N VAL A 147 -5.51 4.03 -21.22
CA VAL A 147 -6.36 2.91 -21.66
C VAL A 147 -5.54 1.67 -22.05
N ARG A 148 -4.40 1.84 -22.74
CA ARG A 148 -3.54 0.69 -23.10
C ARG A 148 -2.89 0.07 -21.88
N LEU A 149 -2.49 0.89 -20.91
CA LEU A 149 -1.91 0.39 -19.66
C LEU A 149 -2.92 -0.47 -18.89
N ILE A 150 -4.17 -0.01 -18.80
CA ILE A 150 -5.26 -0.76 -18.17
C ILE A 150 -5.50 -2.09 -18.91
N LEU A 151 -5.64 -2.06 -20.24
CA LEU A 151 -5.90 -3.27 -21.03
C LEU A 151 -4.75 -4.29 -20.95
N ALA A 152 -3.50 -3.82 -21.04
CA ALA A 152 -2.32 -4.67 -20.86
C ALA A 152 -2.27 -5.26 -19.44
N GLY A 153 -2.58 -4.46 -18.43
CA GLY A 153 -2.64 -4.89 -17.04
C GLY A 153 -3.70 -5.97 -16.81
N VAL A 154 -4.90 -5.80 -17.36
CA VAL A 154 -5.98 -6.83 -17.27
C VAL A 154 -5.53 -8.12 -17.94
N ALA A 155 -4.96 -8.07 -19.15
CA ALA A 155 -4.52 -9.25 -19.88
C ALA A 155 -3.40 -10.00 -19.14
N VAL A 156 -2.36 -9.27 -18.69
CA VAL A 156 -1.25 -9.86 -17.92
C VAL A 156 -1.74 -10.42 -16.59
N SER A 157 -2.59 -9.70 -15.86
CA SER A 157 -3.16 -10.18 -14.59
C SER A 157 -4.00 -11.43 -14.75
N ALA A 158 -4.78 -11.54 -15.84
CA ALA A 158 -5.55 -12.74 -16.15
C ALA A 158 -4.64 -13.95 -16.42
N LEU A 159 -3.56 -13.75 -17.21
CA LEU A 159 -2.58 -14.80 -17.49
C LEU A 159 -1.88 -15.28 -16.21
N LEU A 160 -1.36 -14.32 -15.41
CA LEU A 160 -0.69 -14.65 -14.14
C LEU A 160 -1.64 -15.30 -13.15
N GLY A 161 -2.91 -14.85 -13.10
CA GLY A 161 -3.97 -15.47 -12.30
C GLY A 161 -4.26 -16.91 -12.70
N ALA A 162 -4.27 -17.22 -13.98
CA ALA A 162 -4.40 -18.60 -14.48
C ALA A 162 -3.22 -19.49 -14.04
N CYS A 163 -1.98 -18.94 -14.07
CA CYS A 163 -0.80 -19.64 -13.56
C CYS A 163 -0.91 -19.90 -12.06
N ILE A 164 -1.37 -18.90 -11.26
CA ILE A 164 -1.61 -19.06 -9.82
C ILE A 164 -2.63 -20.18 -9.58
N SER A 165 -3.77 -20.17 -10.30
CA SER A 165 -4.80 -21.21 -10.19
C SER A 165 -4.25 -22.60 -10.51
N GLY A 166 -3.41 -22.72 -11.54
CA GLY A 166 -2.70 -23.95 -11.85
C GLY A 166 -1.84 -24.44 -10.70
N LEU A 167 -1.02 -23.56 -10.10
CA LEU A 167 -0.19 -23.93 -8.95
C LEU A 167 -1.03 -24.40 -7.76
N LEU A 168 -2.14 -23.72 -7.45
CA LEU A 168 -3.03 -24.10 -6.34
C LEU A 168 -3.69 -25.46 -6.56
N ILE A 169 -3.99 -25.83 -7.80
CA ILE A 169 -4.55 -27.15 -8.14
C ILE A 169 -3.48 -28.23 -8.03
N PHE A 170 -2.29 -28.01 -8.59
CA PHE A 170 -1.21 -29.02 -8.57
C PHE A 170 -0.65 -29.29 -7.17
N TYR A 171 -0.66 -28.29 -6.29
CA TYR A 171 -0.12 -28.39 -4.92
C TYR A 171 -1.23 -28.24 -3.87
N SER A 172 -2.39 -28.86 -4.11
CA SER A 172 -3.59 -28.74 -3.27
C SER A 172 -3.41 -29.13 -1.80
N ASP A 173 -2.40 -29.94 -1.49
CA ASP A 173 -2.01 -30.34 -0.14
C ASP A 173 -1.39 -29.22 0.70
N ARG A 174 -0.92 -28.13 0.09
CA ARG A 174 -0.15 -27.03 0.71
C ARG A 174 -0.77 -25.66 0.55
N VAL A 175 -1.97 -25.56 0.01
CA VAL A 175 -2.58 -24.28 -0.41
C VAL A 175 -2.92 -23.33 0.73
N HIS A 176 -3.05 -23.80 1.98
CA HIS A 176 -3.55 -22.98 3.08
C HIS A 176 -2.75 -21.68 3.27
N GLY A 177 -1.41 -21.79 3.34
CA GLY A 177 -0.53 -20.62 3.47
C GLY A 177 -0.62 -19.66 2.28
N ALA A 178 -0.71 -20.20 1.06
CA ALA A 178 -0.85 -19.40 -0.15
C ALA A 178 -2.20 -18.65 -0.18
N LEU A 179 -3.30 -19.30 0.23
CA LEU A 179 -4.61 -18.64 0.33
C LEU A 179 -4.60 -17.51 1.36
N MET A 180 -4.01 -17.73 2.55
CA MET A 180 -3.86 -16.66 3.55
C MET A 180 -3.04 -15.49 3.02
N TRP A 181 -1.96 -15.76 2.31
CA TRP A 181 -1.12 -14.73 1.70
C TRP A 181 -1.85 -13.97 0.57
N MET A 182 -2.68 -14.66 -0.23
CA MET A 182 -3.51 -14.03 -1.27
C MET A 182 -4.56 -13.05 -0.71
N VAL A 183 -5.08 -13.31 0.47
CA VAL A 183 -6.02 -12.38 1.10
C VAL A 183 -5.33 -11.14 1.65
N GLY A 184 -4.03 -11.24 1.95
CA GLY A 184 -3.23 -10.17 2.54
C GLY A 184 -3.37 -10.11 4.06
N GLY A 185 -2.24 -10.10 4.76
CA GLY A 185 -2.19 -10.15 6.21
C GLY A 185 -0.92 -9.57 6.81
N LEU A 186 -1.01 -9.17 8.07
CA LEU A 186 0.10 -8.66 8.87
C LEU A 186 0.46 -9.61 10.03
N SER A 187 -0.13 -10.79 10.07
CA SER A 187 0.18 -11.81 11.09
C SER A 187 1.64 -12.24 11.01
N ALA A 188 2.25 -12.47 12.16
CA ALA A 188 3.64 -12.91 12.30
C ALA A 188 4.69 -11.97 11.66
N LYS A 189 4.41 -10.67 11.50
CA LYS A 189 5.39 -9.68 11.05
C LYS A 189 6.40 -9.38 12.15
N SER A 190 7.67 -9.26 11.74
CA SER A 190 8.85 -9.09 12.58
C SER A 190 9.65 -7.85 12.20
N TRP A 191 10.70 -7.53 12.95
CA TRP A 191 11.63 -6.47 12.61
C TRP A 191 12.38 -6.70 11.29
N VAL A 192 12.47 -7.95 10.84
CA VAL A 192 13.03 -8.28 9.51
C VAL A 192 12.12 -7.70 8.42
N ASP A 193 10.79 -7.87 8.54
CA ASP A 193 9.84 -7.30 7.58
C ASP A 193 9.91 -5.75 7.57
N VAL A 194 10.04 -5.14 8.75
CA VAL A 194 10.25 -3.69 8.88
C VAL A 194 11.55 -3.28 8.15
N SER A 195 12.65 -4.00 8.37
CA SER A 195 13.94 -3.69 7.73
C SER A 195 13.91 -3.81 6.21
N LEU A 196 13.07 -4.69 5.69
CA LEU A 196 12.88 -4.88 4.25
C LEU A 196 12.06 -3.76 3.61
N ILE A 197 11.02 -3.25 4.29
CA ILE A 197 10.07 -2.29 3.68
C ILE A 197 10.45 -0.82 3.91
N TRP A 198 11.06 -0.46 5.07
CA TRP A 198 11.29 0.94 5.45
C TRP A 198 12.13 1.75 4.44
N PRO A 199 13.18 1.18 3.78
CA PRO A 199 13.98 1.97 2.84
C PRO A 199 13.17 2.41 1.61
N TYR A 200 12.31 1.51 1.11
CA TYR A 200 11.40 1.82 -0.01
C TYR A 200 10.35 2.84 0.40
N SER A 201 9.82 2.75 1.62
CA SER A 201 8.84 3.70 2.16
C SER A 201 9.42 5.10 2.28
N LEU A 202 10.62 5.22 2.86
CA LEU A 202 11.29 6.51 3.03
C LEU A 202 11.68 7.12 1.68
N ALA A 203 12.39 6.35 0.84
CA ALA A 203 12.81 6.83 -0.48
C ALA A 203 11.61 7.17 -1.36
N GLY A 204 10.58 6.32 -1.36
CA GLY A 204 9.36 6.54 -2.12
C GLY A 204 8.55 7.74 -1.63
N PHE A 205 8.44 7.96 -0.31
CA PHE A 205 7.81 9.14 0.27
C PHE A 205 8.55 10.42 -0.15
N LEU A 206 9.86 10.45 0.01
CA LEU A 206 10.67 11.61 -0.37
C LEU A 206 10.59 11.90 -1.87
N ALA A 207 10.61 10.86 -2.71
CA ALA A 207 10.45 11.01 -4.16
C ALA A 207 9.05 11.50 -4.55
N ALA A 208 7.99 10.99 -3.90
CA ALA A 208 6.62 11.41 -4.18
C ALA A 208 6.35 12.85 -3.75
N VAL A 209 6.83 13.26 -2.58
CA VAL A 209 6.71 14.65 -2.08
C VAL A 209 7.58 15.60 -2.89
N GLY A 210 8.84 15.24 -3.15
CA GLY A 210 9.74 16.05 -3.98
C GLY A 210 9.25 16.20 -5.42
N GLY A 211 8.54 15.19 -5.92
CA GLY A 211 7.94 15.18 -7.26
C GLY A 211 6.55 15.81 -7.36
N ALA A 212 5.96 16.28 -6.26
CA ALA A 212 4.61 16.81 -6.22
C ALA A 212 4.37 17.95 -7.22
N TYR A 213 5.37 18.79 -7.44
CA TYR A 213 5.33 19.87 -8.43
C TYR A 213 5.06 19.35 -9.84
N TYR A 214 5.77 18.30 -10.27
CA TYR A 214 5.59 17.68 -11.60
C TYR A 214 4.22 17.02 -11.73
N LEU A 215 3.72 16.41 -10.66
CA LEU A 215 2.38 15.82 -10.63
C LEU A 215 1.30 16.90 -10.74
N ASN A 216 1.45 18.05 -10.07
CA ASN A 216 0.54 19.20 -10.23
C ASN A 216 0.50 19.69 -11.68
N ILE A 217 1.66 19.86 -12.32
CA ILE A 217 1.71 20.28 -13.73
C ILE A 217 1.05 19.25 -14.64
N LEU A 218 1.27 17.95 -14.38
CA LEU A 218 0.70 16.88 -15.20
C LEU A 218 -0.85 16.88 -15.18
N GLN A 219 -1.47 17.37 -14.09
CA GLN A 219 -2.93 17.51 -13.99
C GLN A 219 -3.51 18.60 -14.91
N LEU A 220 -2.71 19.59 -15.32
CA LEU A 220 -3.17 20.69 -16.20
C LEU A 220 -3.47 20.26 -17.64
N GLY A 221 -3.14 19.02 -17.99
CA GLY A 221 -3.27 18.50 -19.35
C GLY A 221 -1.93 18.40 -20.06
N ASP A 222 -1.85 17.52 -21.07
CA ASP A 222 -0.57 17.19 -21.71
C ASP A 222 -0.01 18.38 -22.51
N ASP A 223 -0.86 19.10 -23.21
CA ASP A 223 -0.44 20.25 -24.03
C ASP A 223 0.03 21.40 -23.14
N THR A 224 -0.71 21.70 -22.08
CA THR A 224 -0.33 22.72 -21.10
C THR A 224 0.97 22.33 -20.38
N ALA A 225 1.09 21.07 -19.96
CA ALA A 225 2.30 20.56 -19.30
C ALA A 225 3.54 20.67 -20.20
N LYS A 226 3.42 20.30 -21.48
CA LYS A 226 4.49 20.47 -22.48
C LYS A 226 4.82 21.95 -22.71
N GLY A 227 3.81 22.81 -22.80
CA GLY A 227 3.99 24.27 -22.91
C GLY A 227 4.76 24.88 -21.73
N LEU A 228 4.63 24.29 -20.54
CA LEU A 228 5.40 24.63 -19.34
C LEU A 228 6.80 23.96 -19.28
N GLY A 229 7.21 23.27 -20.34
CA GLY A 229 8.53 22.62 -20.45
C GLY A 229 8.61 21.23 -19.80
N LEU A 230 7.49 20.62 -19.36
CA LEU A 230 7.50 19.29 -18.76
C LEU A 230 7.61 18.21 -19.85
N ASN A 231 8.59 17.31 -19.70
CA ASN A 231 8.62 16.08 -20.48
C ASN A 231 7.59 15.09 -19.89
N THR A 232 6.36 15.14 -20.41
CA THR A 232 5.23 14.35 -19.91
C THR A 232 5.47 12.84 -20.00
N GLU A 233 6.17 12.36 -21.03
CA GLU A 233 6.50 10.95 -21.21
C GLU A 233 7.46 10.47 -20.12
N LEU A 234 8.58 11.16 -19.96
CA LEU A 234 9.56 10.80 -18.92
C LEU A 234 8.93 10.88 -17.52
N THR A 235 8.14 11.92 -17.26
CA THR A 235 7.44 12.08 -15.98
C THR A 235 6.52 10.88 -15.70
N ARG A 236 5.74 10.44 -16.68
CA ARG A 236 4.89 9.25 -16.56
C ARG A 236 5.70 7.98 -16.29
N VAL A 237 6.80 7.77 -17.03
CA VAL A 237 7.68 6.61 -16.82
C VAL A 237 8.20 6.58 -15.38
N VAL A 238 8.81 7.67 -14.94
CA VAL A 238 9.46 7.78 -13.61
C VAL A 238 8.43 7.57 -12.50
N PHE A 239 7.28 8.24 -12.57
CA PHE A 239 6.26 8.13 -11.53
C PHE A 239 5.53 6.79 -11.55
N THR A 240 5.32 6.17 -12.72
CA THR A 240 4.79 4.80 -12.78
C THR A 240 5.78 3.79 -12.19
N ALA A 241 7.06 3.94 -12.46
CA ALA A 241 8.10 3.11 -11.85
C ALA A 241 8.16 3.31 -10.31
N LEU A 242 8.07 4.55 -9.83
CA LEU A 242 7.97 4.85 -8.40
C LEU A 242 6.76 4.16 -7.76
N ALA A 243 5.59 4.28 -8.39
CA ALA A 243 4.37 3.65 -7.91
C ALA A 243 4.48 2.11 -7.90
N ALA A 244 5.10 1.51 -8.92
CA ALA A 244 5.35 0.08 -8.98
C ALA A 244 6.27 -0.40 -7.86
N VAL A 245 7.37 0.31 -7.58
CA VAL A 245 8.31 -0.01 -6.48
C VAL A 245 7.61 0.07 -5.13
N LEU A 246 6.84 1.14 -4.88
CA LEU A 246 6.07 1.30 -3.65
C LEU A 246 5.05 0.18 -3.45
N ALA A 247 4.26 -0.13 -4.48
CA ALA A 247 3.28 -1.22 -4.41
C ALA A 247 3.96 -2.59 -4.27
N ALA A 248 5.03 -2.86 -5.02
CA ALA A 248 5.78 -4.11 -4.95
C ALA A 248 6.35 -4.35 -3.54
N SER A 249 6.92 -3.32 -2.91
CA SER A 249 7.45 -3.42 -1.55
C SER A 249 6.36 -3.71 -0.51
N ALA A 250 5.17 -3.12 -0.65
CA ALA A 250 4.05 -3.37 0.23
C ALA A 250 3.47 -4.78 0.05
N VAL A 251 3.19 -5.17 -1.21
CA VAL A 251 2.58 -6.46 -1.53
C VAL A 251 3.51 -7.62 -1.22
N SER A 252 4.81 -7.49 -1.43
CA SER A 252 5.78 -8.53 -1.12
C SER A 252 5.82 -8.86 0.39
N VAL A 253 5.61 -7.87 1.25
CA VAL A 253 5.59 -8.05 2.70
C VAL A 253 4.20 -8.46 3.20
N ALA A 254 3.13 -7.74 2.80
CA ALA A 254 1.79 -7.93 3.36
C ALA A 254 0.89 -8.89 2.57
N GLY A 255 1.32 -9.39 1.41
CA GLY A 255 0.46 -10.11 0.48
C GLY A 255 -0.47 -9.16 -0.30
N LEU A 256 -1.52 -9.72 -0.94
CA LEU A 256 -2.37 -8.97 -1.86
C LEU A 256 -3.38 -8.10 -1.09
N LEU A 257 -2.98 -6.89 -0.71
CA LEU A 257 -3.82 -5.96 0.02
C LEU A 257 -4.40 -4.90 -0.94
N GLY A 258 -5.70 -4.98 -1.21
CA GLY A 258 -6.42 -4.09 -2.13
C GLY A 258 -7.02 -2.85 -1.46
N PHE A 259 -7.58 -1.96 -2.30
CA PHE A 259 -8.37 -0.77 -1.97
C PHE A 259 -7.64 0.38 -1.26
N VAL A 260 -6.48 0.18 -0.61
CA VAL A 260 -5.75 1.27 0.06
C VAL A 260 -5.38 2.37 -0.94
N GLY A 261 -4.80 1.99 -2.09
CA GLY A 261 -4.40 2.92 -3.14
C GLY A 261 -5.55 3.62 -3.83
N LEU A 262 -6.75 3.05 -3.76
CA LEU A 262 -7.97 3.65 -4.32
C LEU A 262 -8.62 4.64 -3.33
N ILE A 263 -8.88 4.17 -2.10
CA ILE A 263 -9.66 4.92 -1.10
C ILE A 263 -8.87 6.11 -0.56
N VAL A 264 -7.64 5.86 -0.13
CA VAL A 264 -6.87 6.83 0.66
C VAL A 264 -6.61 8.13 -0.09
N PRO A 265 -6.13 8.14 -1.34
CA PRO A 265 -5.90 9.39 -2.05
C PRO A 265 -7.20 10.14 -2.35
N HIS A 266 -8.31 9.43 -2.52
CA HIS A 266 -9.61 10.06 -2.72
C HIS A 266 -10.07 10.78 -1.44
N VAL A 267 -10.02 10.11 -0.29
CA VAL A 267 -10.35 10.71 1.00
C VAL A 267 -9.41 11.88 1.32
N ALA A 268 -8.12 11.72 1.04
CA ALA A 268 -7.14 12.80 1.22
C ALA A 268 -7.51 14.05 0.41
N ARG A 269 -7.94 13.90 -0.86
CA ARG A 269 -8.39 15.03 -1.69
C ARG A 269 -9.59 15.76 -1.10
N LEU A 270 -10.53 15.03 -0.51
CA LEU A 270 -11.70 15.64 0.12
C LEU A 270 -11.34 16.46 1.35
N ILE A 271 -10.28 16.09 2.08
CA ILE A 271 -9.85 16.73 3.33
C ILE A 271 -8.91 17.91 3.06
N ILE A 272 -7.88 17.69 2.22
CA ILE A 272 -6.76 18.63 2.08
C ILE A 272 -6.72 19.34 0.72
N GLY A 273 -7.53 18.88 -0.24
CA GLY A 273 -7.58 19.41 -1.60
C GLY A 273 -6.70 18.65 -2.58
N THR A 274 -6.56 19.20 -3.79
CA THR A 274 -5.95 18.51 -4.95
C THR A 274 -4.46 18.80 -5.14
N ASP A 275 -3.87 19.72 -4.35
CA ASP A 275 -2.45 20.07 -4.47
C ASP A 275 -1.56 18.92 -3.94
N TYR A 276 -0.79 18.32 -4.82
CA TYR A 276 0.06 17.17 -4.51
C TYR A 276 1.14 17.44 -3.46
N ARG A 277 1.52 18.70 -3.21
CA ARG A 277 2.44 19.06 -2.11
C ARG A 277 1.88 18.67 -0.74
N TYR A 278 0.56 18.78 -0.56
CA TYR A 278 -0.15 18.42 0.66
C TYR A 278 -0.82 17.04 0.55
N LEU A 279 -1.26 16.67 -0.65
CA LEU A 279 -1.95 15.43 -0.91
C LEU A 279 -1.06 14.21 -0.67
N MET A 280 0.23 14.26 -1.05
CA MET A 280 1.15 13.14 -0.83
C MET A 280 1.39 12.84 0.66
N PRO A 281 1.79 13.82 1.50
CA PRO A 281 1.94 13.54 2.94
C PRO A 281 0.61 13.16 3.61
N ALA A 282 -0.52 13.76 3.23
CA ALA A 282 -1.83 13.38 3.74
C ALA A 282 -2.19 11.93 3.37
N SER A 283 -1.96 11.54 2.12
CA SER A 283 -2.18 10.15 1.67
C SER A 283 -1.31 9.16 2.43
N ALA A 284 -0.04 9.47 2.66
CA ALA A 284 0.86 8.64 3.46
C ALA A 284 0.33 8.43 4.89
N LEU A 285 -0.05 9.51 5.57
CA LEU A 285 -0.59 9.46 6.93
C LEU A 285 -1.91 8.69 7.00
N LEU A 286 -2.85 9.00 6.11
CA LEU A 286 -4.15 8.31 6.06
C LEU A 286 -3.98 6.83 5.69
N GLY A 287 -3.05 6.48 4.80
CA GLY A 287 -2.74 5.10 4.45
C GLY A 287 -2.22 4.31 5.66
N ALA A 288 -1.28 4.90 6.40
CA ALA A 288 -0.79 4.33 7.65
C ALA A 288 -1.91 4.12 8.67
N MET A 289 -2.78 5.13 8.87
CA MET A 289 -3.92 5.03 9.78
C MET A 289 -4.90 3.93 9.36
N LEU A 290 -5.28 3.89 8.09
CA LEU A 290 -6.29 2.96 7.59
C LEU A 290 -5.84 1.51 7.75
N VAL A 291 -4.60 1.18 7.36
CA VAL A 291 -4.08 -0.19 7.48
C VAL A 291 -3.88 -0.58 8.93
N THR A 292 -3.35 0.32 9.78
CA THR A 292 -3.17 0.05 11.21
C THR A 292 -4.51 -0.17 11.92
N LEU A 293 -5.51 0.65 11.62
CA LEU A 293 -6.87 0.50 12.17
C LEU A 293 -7.51 -0.81 11.69
N SER A 294 -7.42 -1.11 10.38
CA SER A 294 -7.98 -2.32 9.80
C SER A 294 -7.33 -3.59 10.39
N ASP A 295 -6.01 -3.59 10.60
CA ASP A 295 -5.32 -4.70 11.26
C ASP A 295 -5.75 -4.85 12.73
N THR A 296 -5.93 -3.74 13.44
CA THR A 296 -6.40 -3.76 14.83
C THR A 296 -7.82 -4.35 14.89
N LEU A 297 -8.73 -3.92 14.01
CA LEU A 297 -10.08 -4.47 13.91
C LEU A 297 -10.07 -5.96 13.53
N ALA A 298 -9.22 -6.35 12.58
CA ALA A 298 -9.06 -7.74 12.15
C ALA A 298 -8.70 -8.68 13.30
N ARG A 299 -7.89 -8.20 14.26
CA ARG A 299 -7.50 -8.95 15.47
C ARG A 299 -8.57 -8.98 16.55
N LEU A 300 -9.47 -8.01 16.59
CA LEU A 300 -10.45 -7.86 17.66
C LEU A 300 -11.80 -8.50 17.35
N LEU A 301 -12.24 -8.47 16.07
CA LEU A 301 -13.60 -8.84 15.68
C LEU A 301 -13.94 -10.29 15.98
N LEU A 302 -13.02 -11.23 15.79
CA LEU A 302 -13.24 -12.66 16.02
C LEU A 302 -12.24 -13.25 17.04
N ALA A 303 -11.73 -12.45 17.96
CA ALA A 303 -10.79 -12.95 18.98
C ALA A 303 -11.32 -14.22 19.69
N PRO A 304 -10.50 -15.28 19.88
CA PRO A 304 -9.05 -15.31 19.70
C PRO A 304 -8.56 -15.58 18.26
N MET A 305 -9.45 -15.83 17.29
CA MET A 305 -9.08 -16.00 15.89
C MET A 305 -8.80 -14.64 15.26
N GLU A 306 -7.76 -14.55 14.42
CA GLU A 306 -7.43 -13.34 13.67
C GLU A 306 -7.94 -13.42 12.24
N LEU A 307 -8.64 -12.38 11.79
CA LEU A 307 -8.97 -12.22 10.39
C LEU A 307 -7.76 -11.64 9.62
N PRO A 308 -7.55 -12.05 8.35
CA PRO A 308 -6.62 -11.33 7.48
C PRO A 308 -7.08 -9.88 7.28
N VAL A 309 -6.14 -8.93 7.34
CA VAL A 309 -6.47 -7.48 7.19
C VAL A 309 -7.12 -7.18 5.85
N GLY A 310 -6.80 -7.94 4.80
CA GLY A 310 -7.40 -7.77 3.47
C GLY A 310 -8.91 -8.00 3.45
N VAL A 311 -9.46 -8.85 4.33
CA VAL A 311 -10.91 -9.02 4.49
C VAL A 311 -11.54 -7.71 4.96
N ILE A 312 -10.99 -7.09 6.01
CA ILE A 312 -11.46 -5.81 6.53
C ILE A 312 -11.35 -4.72 5.46
N MET A 313 -10.24 -4.70 4.73
CA MET A 313 -10.04 -3.74 3.64
C MET A 313 -11.06 -3.91 2.51
N ALA A 314 -11.46 -5.14 2.17
CA ALA A 314 -12.49 -5.40 1.19
C ALA A 314 -13.87 -4.93 1.68
N PHE A 315 -14.19 -5.12 2.96
CA PHE A 315 -15.44 -4.61 3.58
C PHE A 315 -15.54 -3.09 3.59
N TRP A 316 -14.43 -2.37 3.75
CA TRP A 316 -14.38 -0.92 3.63
C TRP A 316 -14.39 -0.49 2.16
N GLY A 317 -13.59 -1.16 1.34
CA GLY A 317 -13.26 -0.74 -0.02
C GLY A 317 -14.38 -0.92 -1.02
N ALA A 318 -15.02 -2.08 -1.04
CA ALA A 318 -16.03 -2.37 -2.04
C ALA A 318 -17.29 -1.48 -1.90
N PRO A 319 -17.88 -1.25 -0.71
CA PRO A 319 -18.98 -0.31 -0.56
C PRO A 319 -18.59 1.13 -0.90
N PHE A 320 -17.38 1.56 -0.50
CA PHE A 320 -16.87 2.89 -0.82
C PHE A 320 -16.72 3.09 -2.33
N PHE A 321 -16.19 2.10 -3.04
CA PHE A 321 -16.05 2.13 -4.49
C PHE A 321 -17.41 2.19 -5.20
N LEU A 322 -18.37 1.40 -4.77
CA LEU A 322 -19.73 1.42 -5.31
C LEU A 322 -20.42 2.78 -5.07
N PHE A 323 -20.19 3.38 -3.91
CA PHE A 323 -20.68 4.73 -3.62
C PHE A 323 -20.08 5.77 -4.57
N LEU A 324 -18.77 5.71 -4.83
CA LEU A 324 -18.10 6.62 -5.78
C LEU A 324 -18.66 6.47 -7.18
N LEU A 325 -18.79 5.24 -7.68
CA LEU A 325 -19.35 4.98 -9.01
C LEU A 325 -20.75 5.56 -9.18
N ARG A 326 -21.57 5.54 -8.13
CA ARG A 326 -22.93 6.11 -8.18
C ARG A 326 -22.94 7.65 -8.14
N ARG A 327 -21.93 8.28 -7.58
CA ARG A 327 -21.88 9.74 -7.43
C ARG A 327 -21.29 10.44 -8.65
N ASP A 328 -20.37 9.79 -9.36
CA ASP A 328 -19.64 10.37 -10.50
C ASP A 328 -20.25 9.96 -11.86
N VAL A 329 -21.40 9.25 -11.87
CA VAL A 329 -22.24 8.92 -13.02
C VAL A 329 -23.60 9.61 -12.88
#